data_1bb166211afb5d20d16e6860c68da86e
#
_entry.id   1bb166211afb5d20d16e6860c68da86e
#
_cell.length_a   1.000
_cell.length_b   1.000
_cell.length_c   1.000
_cell.angle_alpha   90.00
_cell.angle_beta   90.00
_cell.angle_gamma   90.00
#
_symmetry.space_group_name_H-M   'P 1'
#
loop_
_entity.id
_entity.type
_entity.pdbx_description
1 polymer ?
#
loop_
_entity_poly.entity_id
_entity_poly.type
_entity_poly.pdbx_seq_one_letter_code
_entity_poly.pdbx_strand_id
1 'polypeptide(L)'
;MNLQINCHNIDITESLEEHIKKKFEKITKHFDHVIDARFTLTVEKINHLAEVTIHLPKADLHADATDENMYHAIELVINKLDRQIIKFKEKNYSHHQDDGSIKHLNN
;
A
#
# COMPACT_ATOMS: atom_id res chain seq x y z
N MET A 1 -7.43 -4.29 -11.89
CA MET A 1 -7.44 -3.78 -10.50
C MET A 1 -8.23 -2.49 -10.44
N ASN A 2 -8.94 -2.30 -9.37
CA ASN A 2 -9.81 -1.14 -9.18
C ASN A 2 -9.23 -0.25 -8.08
N LEU A 3 -9.07 1.03 -8.36
CA LEU A 3 -8.48 1.97 -7.40
C LEU A 3 -9.51 3.05 -7.06
N GLN A 4 -9.83 3.19 -5.79
CA GLN A 4 -10.75 4.21 -5.30
C GLN A 4 -10.01 5.17 -4.38
N ILE A 5 -10.39 6.45 -4.44
CA ILE A 5 -9.80 7.47 -3.59
C ILE A 5 -10.94 8.26 -2.96
N ASN A 6 -10.98 8.28 -1.63
CA ASN A 6 -11.97 9.05 -0.87
C ASN A 6 -11.24 10.15 -0.11
N CYS A 7 -11.89 11.29 0.03
CA CYS A 7 -11.27 12.45 0.69
C CYS A 7 -12.21 13.03 1.74
N HIS A 8 -11.65 13.42 2.88
CA HIS A 8 -12.37 14.07 3.97
C HIS A 8 -11.62 15.35 4.33
N ASN A 9 -12.30 16.48 4.25
CA ASN A 9 -11.75 17.81 4.55
C ASN A 9 -10.62 18.20 3.61
N ILE A 10 -10.57 17.61 2.43
CA ILE A 10 -9.63 17.94 1.38
C ILE A 10 -10.28 17.52 0.07
N ASP A 11 -10.08 18.30 -0.96
CA ASP A 11 -10.58 17.95 -2.29
C ASP A 11 -9.50 17.20 -3.04
N ILE A 12 -9.94 16.17 -3.77
CA ILE A 12 -9.02 15.47 -4.65
C ILE A 12 -8.65 16.40 -5.81
N THR A 13 -7.38 16.47 -6.11
CA THR A 13 -6.90 17.22 -7.27
C THR A 13 -6.30 16.25 -8.25
N GLU A 14 -6.20 16.68 -9.50
CA GLU A 14 -5.58 15.85 -10.52
C GLU A 14 -4.15 15.48 -10.12
N SER A 15 -3.46 16.43 -9.52
CA SER A 15 -2.09 16.23 -9.05
C SER A 15 -1.99 15.16 -7.97
N LEU A 16 -2.90 15.18 -7.00
CA LEU A 16 -2.92 14.17 -5.96
C LEU A 16 -3.27 12.81 -6.52
N GLU A 17 -4.25 12.77 -7.40
CA GLU A 17 -4.68 11.51 -8.01
C GLU A 17 -3.53 10.87 -8.79
N GLU A 18 -2.83 11.68 -9.58
CA GLU A 18 -1.70 11.19 -10.36
C GLU A 18 -0.57 10.72 -9.46
N HIS A 19 -0.35 11.44 -8.37
CA HIS A 19 0.70 11.08 -7.42
C HIS A 19 0.42 9.70 -6.81
N ILE A 20 -0.83 9.47 -6.41
CA ILE A 20 -1.23 8.19 -5.84
C ILE A 20 -1.06 7.08 -6.86
N LYS A 21 -1.55 7.30 -8.09
CA LYS A 21 -1.45 6.29 -9.14
C LYS A 21 -0.01 5.94 -9.45
N LYS A 22 0.82 6.96 -9.56
CA LYS A 22 2.23 6.74 -9.88
C LYS A 22 2.95 5.99 -8.78
N LYS A 23 2.72 6.36 -7.53
CA LYS A 23 3.36 5.67 -6.41
C LYS A 23 2.83 4.26 -6.24
N PHE A 24 1.54 4.05 -6.52
CA PHE A 24 0.95 2.73 -6.39
C PHE A 24 1.45 1.75 -7.45
N GLU A 25 1.97 2.26 -8.57
CA GLU A 25 2.58 1.39 -9.58
C GLU A 25 3.73 0.58 -8.99
N LYS A 26 4.43 1.14 -8.02
CA LYS A 26 5.48 0.42 -7.32
C LYS A 26 4.96 -0.88 -6.72
N ILE A 27 3.76 -0.82 -6.17
CA ILE A 27 3.12 -1.98 -5.56
C ILE A 27 2.74 -3.00 -6.63
N THR A 28 2.06 -2.56 -7.67
CA THR A 28 1.56 -3.48 -8.69
C THR A 28 2.67 -4.10 -9.52
N LYS A 29 3.83 -3.46 -9.59
CA LYS A 29 4.98 -4.05 -10.25
C LYS A 29 5.56 -5.21 -9.47
N HIS A 30 5.49 -5.14 -8.15
CA HIS A 30 6.02 -6.19 -7.29
C HIS A 30 5.04 -7.31 -7.06
N PHE A 31 3.75 -7.01 -7.14
CA PHE A 31 2.74 -7.98 -6.76
C PHE A 31 1.48 -7.72 -7.57
N ASP A 32 1.14 -8.66 -8.43
CA ASP A 32 0.03 -8.48 -9.37
C ASP A 32 -1.26 -9.17 -8.94
N HIS A 33 -1.34 -9.60 -7.69
CA HIS A 33 -2.54 -10.25 -7.18
C HIS A 33 -3.49 -9.32 -6.44
N VAL A 34 -3.31 -8.01 -6.60
CA VAL A 34 -4.19 -7.03 -5.95
C VAL A 34 -5.53 -6.99 -6.68
N ILE A 35 -6.61 -7.26 -5.95
CA ILE A 35 -7.95 -7.22 -6.52
C ILE A 35 -8.41 -5.78 -6.64
N ASP A 36 -8.31 -5.02 -5.56
CA ASP A 36 -8.60 -3.59 -5.59
C ASP A 36 -7.88 -2.89 -4.45
N ALA A 37 -7.90 -1.56 -4.51
CA ALA A 37 -7.26 -0.72 -3.51
C ALA A 37 -8.15 0.48 -3.22
N ARG A 38 -8.19 0.87 -1.96
CA ARG A 38 -8.94 2.05 -1.54
C ARG A 38 -8.03 2.95 -0.71
N PHE A 39 -7.90 4.19 -1.15
CA PHE A 39 -7.18 5.21 -0.39
C PHE A 39 -8.20 6.13 0.26
N THR A 40 -7.92 6.54 1.49
CA THR A 40 -8.72 7.55 2.18
C THR A 40 -7.75 8.62 2.66
N LEU A 41 -7.99 9.84 2.21
CA LEU A 41 -7.16 10.99 2.57
C LEU A 41 -7.96 11.90 3.48
N THR A 42 -7.39 12.25 4.62
CA THR A 42 -8.09 13.08 5.61
C THR A 42 -7.17 14.21 6.05
N VAL A 43 -7.70 15.41 6.14
CA VAL A 43 -6.96 16.53 6.70
C VAL A 43 -7.64 16.95 7.99
N GLU A 44 -6.86 17.02 9.07
CA GLU A 44 -7.35 17.41 10.37
C GLU A 44 -6.36 18.39 10.96
N LYS A 45 -6.70 19.66 10.94
CA LYS A 45 -5.81 20.73 11.33
C LYS A 45 -4.56 20.70 10.45
N ILE A 46 -3.39 20.53 11.04
CA ILE A 46 -2.16 20.47 10.24
C ILE A 46 -1.79 19.03 9.86
N ASN A 47 -2.54 18.07 10.32
CA ASN A 47 -2.21 16.67 10.08
C ASN A 47 -2.90 16.16 8.82
N HIS A 48 -2.11 15.57 7.94
CA HIS A 48 -2.61 14.93 6.71
C HIS A 48 -2.45 13.44 6.88
N LEU A 49 -3.57 12.74 6.90
CA LEU A 49 -3.59 11.29 7.10
C LEU A 49 -3.88 10.60 5.78
N ALA A 50 -3.04 9.64 5.43
CA ALA A 50 -3.27 8.80 4.26
C ALA A 50 -3.44 7.37 4.73
N GLU A 51 -4.56 6.73 4.34
CA GLU A 51 -4.83 5.34 4.67
C GLU A 51 -5.03 4.57 3.37
N VAL A 52 -4.61 3.33 3.36
CA VAL A 52 -4.82 2.48 2.20
C VAL A 52 -5.20 1.08 2.67
N THR A 53 -6.20 0.52 2.00
CA THR A 53 -6.58 -0.88 2.20
C THR A 53 -6.54 -1.54 0.84
N ILE A 54 -5.87 -2.68 0.75
CA ILE A 54 -5.89 -3.45 -0.49
C ILE A 54 -6.50 -4.81 -0.21
N HIS A 55 -7.22 -5.32 -1.21
CA HIS A 55 -7.84 -6.63 -1.12
C HIS A 55 -7.06 -7.60 -1.98
N LEU A 56 -6.65 -8.69 -1.38
CA LEU A 56 -5.93 -9.77 -2.04
C LEU A 56 -6.79 -11.02 -1.98
N PRO A 57 -6.51 -12.04 -2.79
CA PRO A 57 -7.33 -13.26 -2.75
C PRO A 57 -7.41 -13.92 -1.38
N LYS A 58 -6.35 -13.80 -0.58
CA LYS A 58 -6.28 -14.50 0.70
C LYS A 58 -6.34 -13.60 1.91
N ALA A 59 -6.23 -12.31 1.73
CA ALA A 59 -6.15 -11.40 2.88
C ALA A 59 -6.36 -9.96 2.44
N ASP A 60 -6.69 -9.13 3.41
CA ASP A 60 -6.72 -7.68 3.22
C ASP A 60 -5.54 -7.10 3.97
N LEU A 61 -4.87 -6.13 3.36
CA LEU A 61 -3.76 -5.44 4.01
C LEU A 61 -4.13 -3.97 4.16
N HIS A 62 -3.72 -3.40 5.28
CA HIS A 62 -4.04 -2.01 5.59
C HIS A 62 -2.80 -1.31 6.13
N ALA A 63 -2.64 -0.04 5.75
CA ALA A 63 -1.57 0.80 6.28
C ALA A 63 -2.06 2.22 6.40
N ASP A 64 -1.44 2.99 7.29
CA ASP A 64 -1.74 4.41 7.40
C ASP A 64 -0.49 5.18 7.76
N ALA A 65 -0.50 6.47 7.46
CA ALA A 65 0.61 7.36 7.77
C ALA A 65 0.10 8.78 7.87
N THR A 66 0.73 9.55 8.74
CA THR A 66 0.37 10.94 8.97
C THR A 66 1.60 11.82 8.76
N ASP A 67 1.39 12.97 8.12
CA ASP A 67 2.46 13.92 7.90
C ASP A 67 1.82 15.30 7.74
N GLU A 68 2.62 16.35 7.75
CA GLU A 68 2.11 17.70 7.53
C GLU A 68 1.90 18.00 6.04
N ASN A 69 2.34 17.11 5.19
CA ASN A 69 2.24 17.24 3.74
C ASN A 69 1.58 15.97 3.20
N MET A 70 0.46 16.14 2.46
CA MET A 70 -0.28 14.97 1.99
C MET A 70 0.51 14.12 1.01
N TYR A 71 1.31 14.74 0.13
CA TYR A 71 2.14 13.99 -0.82
C TYR A 71 3.11 13.09 -0.07
N HIS A 72 3.67 13.61 1.00
CA HIS A 72 4.61 12.87 1.81
C HIS A 72 3.91 11.75 2.59
N ALA A 73 2.71 12.04 3.12
CA ALA A 73 1.91 11.02 3.82
C ALA A 73 1.61 9.86 2.88
N ILE A 74 1.28 10.16 1.61
CA ILE A 74 1.01 9.14 0.61
C ILE A 74 2.26 8.27 0.38
N GLU A 75 3.43 8.91 0.26
CA GLU A 75 4.66 8.14 0.07
C GLU A 75 4.96 7.24 1.26
N LEU A 76 4.75 7.76 2.46
CA LEU A 76 4.99 6.98 3.67
C LEU A 76 4.06 5.78 3.75
N VAL A 77 2.77 5.97 3.44
CA VAL A 77 1.81 4.88 3.53
C VAL A 77 2.08 3.82 2.46
N ILE A 78 2.49 4.25 1.27
CA ILE A 78 2.85 3.32 0.20
C ILE A 78 4.05 2.48 0.62
N ASN A 79 5.06 3.09 1.24
CA ASN A 79 6.22 2.35 1.70
C ASN A 79 5.86 1.35 2.79
N LYS A 80 4.96 1.70 3.69
CA LYS A 80 4.49 0.77 4.70
C LYS A 80 3.76 -0.40 4.08
N LEU A 81 2.89 -0.11 3.10
CA LEU A 81 2.14 -1.14 2.41
C LEU A 81 3.08 -2.08 1.66
N ASP A 82 4.09 -1.52 1.02
CA ASP A 82 5.06 -2.32 0.26
C ASP A 82 5.77 -3.33 1.17
N ARG A 83 6.14 -2.91 2.37
CA ARG A 83 6.76 -3.81 3.34
C ARG A 83 5.82 -4.93 3.74
N GLN A 84 4.54 -4.61 3.94
CA GLN A 84 3.55 -5.63 4.29
C GLN A 84 3.38 -6.63 3.14
N ILE A 85 3.39 -6.14 1.91
CA ILE A 85 3.24 -7.00 0.74
C ILE A 85 4.44 -7.95 0.61
N ILE A 86 5.64 -7.43 0.85
CA ILE A 86 6.84 -8.27 0.79
C ILE A 86 6.74 -9.40 1.81
N LYS A 87 6.34 -9.09 3.03
CA LYS A 87 6.15 -10.11 4.05
C LYS A 87 5.07 -11.10 3.68
N PHE A 88 3.98 -10.61 3.11
CA PHE A 88 2.88 -11.46 2.69
C PHE A 88 3.34 -12.42 1.61
N LYS A 89 4.10 -11.94 0.64
CA LYS A 89 4.63 -12.78 -0.44
C LYS A 89 5.54 -13.87 0.11
N GLU A 90 6.42 -13.51 1.00
CA GLU A 90 7.34 -14.48 1.59
C GLU A 90 6.59 -15.58 2.30
N LYS A 91 5.49 -15.23 2.94
CA LYS A 91 4.72 -16.19 3.70
C LYS A 91 3.85 -17.08 2.82
N ASN A 92 3.33 -16.53 1.73
CA ASN A 92 2.28 -17.19 0.97
C ASN A 92 2.66 -17.62 -0.44
N TYR A 93 3.76 -17.09 -0.99
CA TYR A 93 4.04 -17.32 -2.41
C TYR A 93 5.47 -17.69 -2.76
N SER A 94 6.42 -17.50 -1.88
CA SER A 94 7.82 -17.66 -2.27
C SER A 94 8.59 -18.70 -1.49
N HIS A 95 7.99 -19.34 -0.53
CA HIS A 95 8.73 -20.22 0.36
C HIS A 95 8.79 -21.66 -0.09
N HIS A 96 8.28 -21.98 -1.17
CA HIS A 96 8.26 -23.35 -1.57
C HIS A 96 9.56 -23.82 -2.12
N GLN A 97 10.55 -23.14 -1.91
CA GLN A 97 11.81 -23.65 -2.28
C GLN A 97 12.58 -24.16 -1.12
N ASP A 98 12.04 -24.02 -0.89
CA ASP A 98 12.45 -24.27 0.06
C ASP A 98 12.51 -24.93 0.51
N ASP A 99 12.50 -25.27 0.30
CA ASP A 99 12.47 -25.67 0.93
C ASP A 99 13.06 -25.89 1.40
N GLY A 100 13.28 -25.94 1.29
CA GLY A 100 13.67 -25.97 2.02
C GLY A 100 14.24 -25.75 2.42
N SER A 101 14.79 -25.66 2.29
CA SER A 101 15.12 -25.28 2.88
C SER A 101 15.51 -24.65 3.34
N ILE A 102 16.01 -24.57 3.46
CA ILE A 102 16.11 -23.87 4.02
C ILE A 102 16.43 -23.25 4.43
N LYS A 103 16.80 -23.20 4.50
CA LYS A 103 16.76 -22.47 4.94
C LYS A 103 17.01 -21.79 5.34
N HIS A 104 17.59 -21.85 5.26
CA HIS A 104 17.43 -21.05 5.77
C HIS A 104 17.47 -20.40 6.08
N LEU A 105 17.99 -20.79 5.83
CA LEU A 105 17.63 -20.18 6.28
C LEU A 105 17.41 -19.70 6.76
N ASN A 106 17.75 -19.96 6.66
CA ASN A 106 17.21 -19.52 7.18
C ASN A 106 16.82 -19.33 7.48
N ASN A 107 17.06 -19.76 7.16
CA ASN A 107 16.46 -19.58 7.53
C ASN A 107 16.22 -19.29 7.81
#